data_55d512ad6d75e0681d0bcaca29e553fd
#
_entry.id   55d512ad6d75e0681d0bcaca29e553fd
#
_cell.length_a   1.000
_cell.length_b   1.000
_cell.length_c   1.000
_cell.angle_alpha   90.00
_cell.angle_beta   90.00
_cell.angle_gamma   90.00
#
_symmetry.space_group_name_H-M   'P 1'
#
loop_
_entity.id
_entity.type
_entity.pdbx_description
1 polymer ?
#
loop_
_entity_poly.entity_id
_entity_poly.type
_entity_poly.pdbx_seq_one_letter_code
_entity_poly.pdbx_strand_id
1 'polypeptide(L)'
;MKKLYNMFVVAILASLVLAACGAGATKADNLLDAIKQRGYILVSTDPNYMPQSGLNTEGKRPADTKCPSDALTAVELQGFDVDAAKAIGEGLGVETCFATPSWDAITAGNWANKWDVSVGSMTITEDRQKILDFSVPYYYTPAVVAVRADSGITDLAGLEGQSLCAGTATTYETWLDHGDLGSTVDVVAQAPNVTVVPLETDQECSQAIAAGRQDFVGYVTSETVVDANIKEGFPVVKLGKPVYYEKLAAAFDKSSSLPTDSLRAEVDKIFTAMHDDGRLTKLSTQWFGSDYTQSAG
;
A
#
# COMPACT_ATOMS: atom_id res chain seq x y z
N MET A 1 -4.79 -35.10 -63.85
CA MET A 1 -5.76 -35.16 -62.73
C MET A 1 -5.08 -35.23 -61.35
N LYS A 2 -4.03 -36.02 -61.08
CA LYS A 2 -3.35 -36.14 -59.83
C LYS A 2 -2.63 -34.84 -59.37
N LYS A 3 -2.09 -34.03 -60.28
CA LYS A 3 -1.40 -32.73 -59.90
C LYS A 3 -2.37 -31.59 -59.48
N LEU A 4 -3.59 -31.59 -60.06
CA LEU A 4 -4.62 -30.63 -59.67
C LEU A 4 -5.19 -30.93 -58.28
N TYR A 5 -5.32 -32.24 -57.96
CA TYR A 5 -5.83 -32.62 -56.60
C TYR A 5 -4.90 -32.27 -55.48
N ASN A 6 -3.57 -32.40 -55.67
CA ASN A 6 -2.57 -32.02 -54.66
C ASN A 6 -2.47 -30.50 -54.48
N MET A 7 -2.73 -29.69 -55.50
CA MET A 7 -2.77 -28.22 -55.35
C MET A 7 -4.01 -27.76 -54.59
N PHE A 8 -5.16 -28.42 -54.73
CA PHE A 8 -6.37 -28.09 -53.98
C PHE A 8 -6.29 -28.49 -52.51
N VAL A 9 -5.65 -29.61 -52.17
CA VAL A 9 -5.46 -30.07 -50.78
C VAL A 9 -4.47 -29.16 -50.03
N VAL A 10 -3.41 -28.69 -50.69
CA VAL A 10 -2.45 -27.74 -50.08
C VAL A 10 -3.08 -26.36 -49.87
N ALA A 11 -3.96 -25.89 -50.77
CA ALA A 11 -4.67 -24.63 -50.62
C ALA A 11 -5.70 -24.65 -49.47
N ILE A 12 -6.37 -25.78 -49.22
CA ILE A 12 -7.33 -25.94 -48.13
C ILE A 12 -6.60 -26.05 -46.76
N LEU A 13 -5.43 -26.70 -46.70
CA LEU A 13 -4.62 -26.75 -45.47
C LEU A 13 -3.99 -25.39 -45.13
N ALA A 14 -3.62 -24.57 -46.12
CA ALA A 14 -3.09 -23.23 -45.89
C ALA A 14 -4.18 -22.25 -45.41
N SER A 15 -5.44 -22.42 -45.79
CA SER A 15 -6.55 -21.57 -45.33
C SER A 15 -7.02 -21.92 -43.92
N LEU A 16 -6.79 -23.10 -43.39
CA LEU A 16 -7.10 -23.50 -42.02
C LEU A 16 -6.08 -22.97 -40.97
N VAL A 17 -4.84 -22.70 -41.40
CA VAL A 17 -3.80 -22.15 -40.50
C VAL A 17 -3.95 -20.64 -40.32
N LEU A 18 -4.57 -19.89 -41.24
CA LEU A 18 -4.80 -18.46 -41.13
C LEU A 18 -6.04 -18.09 -40.29
N ALA A 19 -6.93 -19.06 -40.01
CA ALA A 19 -8.10 -18.81 -39.16
C ALA A 19 -7.80 -18.91 -37.64
N ALA A 20 -6.61 -19.39 -37.24
CA ALA A 20 -6.23 -19.56 -35.85
C ALA A 20 -5.52 -18.34 -35.22
N CYS A 21 -5.18 -17.30 -36.01
CA CYS A 21 -4.50 -16.09 -35.52
C CYS A 21 -5.42 -14.85 -35.39
N GLY A 22 -6.73 -15.03 -35.42
CA GLY A 22 -7.71 -13.96 -35.40
C GLY A 22 -8.70 -14.02 -34.22
N ALA A 23 -8.35 -14.67 -33.11
CA ALA A 23 -9.05 -14.38 -31.84
C ALA A 23 -8.59 -13.01 -31.39
N GLY A 24 -9.23 -11.95 -31.88
CA GLY A 24 -9.05 -10.61 -31.36
C GLY A 24 -9.18 -10.68 -29.84
N ALA A 25 -8.16 -10.20 -29.11
CA ALA A 25 -8.23 -10.10 -27.68
C ALA A 25 -9.55 -9.40 -27.33
N THR A 26 -10.49 -10.12 -26.72
CA THR A 26 -11.75 -9.54 -26.27
C THR A 26 -11.39 -8.39 -25.33
N LYS A 27 -11.93 -7.19 -25.61
CA LYS A 27 -11.72 -6.05 -24.71
C LYS A 27 -12.23 -6.46 -23.33
N ALA A 28 -11.41 -6.27 -22.31
CA ALA A 28 -11.82 -6.56 -20.94
C ALA A 28 -12.99 -5.66 -20.54
N ASP A 29 -14.01 -6.22 -19.91
CA ASP A 29 -15.21 -5.49 -19.48
C ASP A 29 -15.03 -4.84 -18.09
N ASN A 30 -14.05 -5.31 -17.32
CA ASN A 30 -13.70 -4.83 -15.98
C ASN A 30 -12.20 -4.99 -15.71
N LEU A 31 -11.73 -4.38 -14.62
CA LEU A 31 -10.30 -4.35 -14.28
C LEU A 31 -9.75 -5.74 -13.94
N LEU A 32 -10.53 -6.60 -13.26
CA LEU A 32 -10.11 -7.98 -12.94
C LEU A 32 -9.82 -8.80 -14.21
N ASP A 33 -10.69 -8.70 -15.22
CA ASP A 33 -10.48 -9.42 -16.49
C ASP A 33 -9.25 -8.89 -17.22
N ALA A 34 -9.02 -7.56 -17.21
CA ALA A 34 -7.81 -6.97 -17.78
C ALA A 34 -6.54 -7.49 -17.09
N ILE A 35 -6.53 -7.57 -15.76
CA ILE A 35 -5.43 -8.12 -14.96
C ILE A 35 -5.18 -9.59 -15.33
N LYS A 36 -6.23 -10.42 -15.39
CA LYS A 36 -6.10 -11.84 -15.74
C LYS A 36 -5.60 -12.03 -17.16
N GLN A 37 -6.05 -11.23 -18.13
CA GLN A 37 -5.60 -11.28 -19.52
C GLN A 37 -4.12 -10.93 -19.68
N ARG A 38 -3.63 -9.89 -18.98
CA ARG A 38 -2.21 -9.49 -19.05
C ARG A 38 -1.30 -10.34 -18.16
N GLY A 39 -1.85 -11.04 -17.16
CA GLY A 39 -1.16 -12.00 -16.29
C GLY A 39 -0.36 -11.39 -15.15
N TYR A 40 -0.56 -10.13 -14.83
CA TYR A 40 -0.02 -9.46 -13.64
C TYR A 40 -0.99 -8.42 -13.09
N ILE A 41 -0.90 -8.14 -11.78
CA ILE A 41 -1.53 -7.00 -11.11
C ILE A 41 -0.46 -5.97 -10.79
N LEU A 42 -0.75 -4.68 -11.03
CA LEU A 42 0.13 -3.58 -10.70
C LEU A 42 -0.37 -2.87 -9.44
N VAL A 43 0.38 -2.98 -8.38
CA VAL A 43 0.05 -2.45 -7.04
C VAL A 43 0.86 -1.20 -6.77
N SER A 44 0.26 -0.13 -6.27
CA SER A 44 1.04 0.99 -5.73
C SER A 44 1.34 0.80 -4.25
N THR A 45 2.56 1.12 -3.85
CA THR A 45 3.03 1.13 -2.46
C THR A 45 4.14 2.15 -2.28
N ASP A 46 4.37 2.58 -1.03
CA ASP A 46 5.51 3.43 -0.69
C ASP A 46 6.73 2.54 -0.37
N PRO A 47 7.86 2.67 -1.09
CA PRO A 47 9.07 1.87 -0.82
C PRO A 47 9.89 2.40 0.36
N ASN A 48 9.45 3.44 1.05
CA ASN A 48 10.12 4.07 2.19
C ASN A 48 9.21 4.11 3.44
N TYR A 49 8.55 2.99 3.74
CA TYR A 49 7.64 2.86 4.88
C TYR A 49 7.82 1.52 5.63
N MET A 50 9.08 1.20 6.03
CA MET A 50 9.35 -0.01 6.81
C MET A 50 8.74 0.07 8.22
N PRO A 51 8.21 -1.04 8.75
CA PRO A 51 8.26 -2.43 8.27
C PRO A 51 7.11 -2.83 7.32
N GLN A 52 6.26 -1.89 6.89
CA GLN A 52 5.15 -2.17 5.98
C GLN A 52 5.62 -2.41 4.55
N SER A 53 6.47 -1.53 4.02
CA SER A 53 7.02 -1.64 2.67
C SER A 53 8.38 -0.95 2.56
N GLY A 54 9.30 -1.60 1.88
CA GLY A 54 10.65 -1.08 1.67
C GLY A 54 11.35 -1.80 0.53
N LEU A 55 12.44 -1.20 0.03
CA LEU A 55 13.28 -1.83 -0.98
C LEU A 55 14.00 -3.05 -0.40
N ASN A 56 14.00 -4.13 -1.15
CA ASN A 56 14.86 -5.29 -0.89
C ASN A 56 16.10 -5.20 -1.79
N THR A 57 17.19 -4.65 -1.27
CA THR A 57 18.43 -4.44 -2.02
C THR A 57 19.16 -5.72 -2.42
N GLU A 58 18.79 -6.86 -1.82
CA GLU A 58 19.32 -8.18 -2.19
C GLU A 58 18.45 -8.89 -3.24
N GLY A 59 17.22 -8.41 -3.43
CA GLY A 59 16.27 -8.95 -4.39
C GLY A 59 16.74 -8.75 -5.83
N LYS A 60 16.72 -9.83 -6.61
CA LYS A 60 17.09 -9.79 -8.03
C LYS A 60 15.89 -10.02 -8.90
N ARG A 61 15.62 -9.08 -9.80
CA ARG A 61 14.53 -9.18 -10.76
C ARG A 61 14.61 -10.48 -11.57
N PRO A 62 13.54 -11.32 -11.60
CA PRO A 62 13.49 -12.51 -12.44
C PRO A 62 13.55 -12.16 -13.92
N ALA A 63 14.26 -12.96 -14.71
CA ALA A 63 14.39 -12.72 -16.15
C ALA A 63 13.10 -13.01 -16.94
N ASP A 64 12.24 -13.86 -16.38
CA ASP A 64 10.97 -14.30 -16.97
C ASP A 64 9.73 -13.60 -16.40
N THR A 65 9.94 -12.51 -15.64
CA THR A 65 8.85 -11.71 -15.05
C THR A 65 7.96 -11.08 -16.12
N LYS A 66 6.66 -11.02 -15.83
CA LYS A 66 5.67 -10.26 -16.63
C LYS A 66 5.58 -8.78 -16.21
N CYS A 67 6.26 -8.41 -15.12
CA CYS A 67 6.23 -7.02 -14.64
C CYS A 67 6.84 -6.08 -15.68
N PRO A 68 6.18 -4.94 -15.97
CA PRO A 68 6.74 -3.89 -16.81
C PRO A 68 8.13 -3.45 -16.34
N SER A 69 8.95 -2.96 -17.25
CA SER A 69 10.35 -2.58 -16.94
C SER A 69 10.47 -1.40 -15.98
N ASP A 70 9.43 -0.58 -15.89
CA ASP A 70 9.29 0.59 -15.01
C ASP A 70 8.57 0.28 -13.68
N ALA A 71 8.19 -0.99 -13.48
CA ALA A 71 7.63 -1.48 -12.22
C ALA A 71 8.61 -2.43 -11.51
N LEU A 72 8.58 -2.49 -10.19
CA LEU A 72 9.34 -3.45 -9.40
C LEU A 72 8.60 -4.79 -9.33
N THR A 73 9.35 -5.87 -9.17
CA THR A 73 8.80 -7.19 -8.87
C THR A 73 8.70 -7.40 -7.36
N ALA A 74 7.91 -8.38 -6.94
CA ALA A 74 7.71 -8.67 -5.53
C ALA A 74 8.98 -9.11 -4.77
N VAL A 75 10.05 -9.49 -5.47
CA VAL A 75 11.33 -9.83 -4.84
C VAL A 75 12.24 -8.61 -4.62
N GLU A 76 11.97 -7.52 -5.33
CA GLU A 76 12.70 -6.24 -5.20
C GLU A 76 12.15 -5.37 -4.07
N LEU A 77 11.04 -5.79 -3.45
CA LEU A 77 10.42 -5.16 -2.28
C LEU A 77 10.27 -6.16 -1.13
N GLN A 78 10.04 -5.65 0.07
CA GLN A 78 9.81 -6.44 1.29
C GLN A 78 8.91 -5.65 2.25
N GLY A 79 8.23 -6.36 3.14
CA GLY A 79 7.38 -5.75 4.15
C GLY A 79 5.99 -6.38 4.22
N PHE A 80 5.22 -5.98 5.23
CA PHE A 80 3.89 -6.50 5.49
C PHE A 80 2.92 -6.25 4.32
N ASP A 81 2.87 -5.01 3.82
CA ASP A 81 2.02 -4.63 2.68
C ASP A 81 2.42 -5.35 1.40
N VAL A 82 3.74 -5.55 1.20
CA VAL A 82 4.27 -6.29 0.06
C VAL A 82 3.80 -7.75 0.08
N ASP A 83 3.87 -8.40 1.25
CA ASP A 83 3.41 -9.78 1.39
C ASP A 83 1.88 -9.90 1.30
N ALA A 84 1.12 -8.90 1.79
CA ALA A 84 -0.32 -8.82 1.59
C ALA A 84 -0.69 -8.65 0.10
N ALA A 85 0.02 -7.80 -0.63
CA ALA A 85 -0.16 -7.61 -2.07
C ALA A 85 0.21 -8.87 -2.87
N LYS A 86 1.29 -9.59 -2.50
CA LYS A 86 1.64 -10.89 -3.09
C LYS A 86 0.51 -11.90 -2.94
N ALA A 87 -0.12 -11.96 -1.77
CA ALA A 87 -1.24 -12.85 -1.53
C ALA A 87 -2.45 -12.53 -2.43
N ILE A 88 -2.66 -11.24 -2.78
CA ILE A 88 -3.67 -10.86 -3.79
C ILE A 88 -3.30 -11.46 -5.15
N GLY A 89 -2.09 -11.26 -5.65
CA GLY A 89 -1.65 -11.79 -6.93
C GLY A 89 -1.75 -13.32 -6.99
N GLU A 90 -1.31 -14.01 -5.93
CA GLU A 90 -1.43 -15.46 -5.78
C GLU A 90 -2.89 -15.92 -5.83
N GLY A 91 -3.78 -15.25 -5.10
CA GLY A 91 -5.21 -15.55 -5.09
C GLY A 91 -5.90 -15.31 -6.43
N LEU A 92 -5.42 -14.35 -7.22
CA LEU A 92 -5.90 -14.07 -8.59
C LEU A 92 -5.25 -14.96 -9.65
N GLY A 93 -4.16 -15.69 -9.33
CA GLY A 93 -3.38 -16.49 -10.25
C GLY A 93 -2.54 -15.67 -11.23
N VAL A 94 -2.05 -14.50 -10.80
CA VAL A 94 -1.24 -13.56 -11.60
C VAL A 94 0.02 -13.12 -10.84
N GLU A 95 1.01 -12.58 -11.56
CA GLU A 95 2.20 -12.01 -10.93
C GLU A 95 1.88 -10.66 -10.28
N THR A 96 2.49 -10.37 -9.12
CA THR A 96 2.37 -9.08 -8.45
C THR A 96 3.54 -8.18 -8.82
N CYS A 97 3.24 -7.02 -9.38
CA CYS A 97 4.19 -5.97 -9.75
C CYS A 97 3.88 -4.71 -8.97
N PHE A 98 4.88 -3.87 -8.75
CA PHE A 98 4.73 -2.68 -7.92
C PHE A 98 5.13 -1.41 -8.65
N ALA A 99 4.26 -0.41 -8.60
CA ALA A 99 4.57 0.98 -8.87
C ALA A 99 4.85 1.70 -7.54
N THR A 100 5.77 2.64 -7.54
CA THR A 100 6.19 3.38 -6.34
C THR A 100 6.01 4.89 -6.54
N PRO A 101 4.77 5.38 -6.78
CA PRO A 101 4.51 6.81 -6.84
C PRO A 101 4.61 7.44 -5.45
N SER A 102 4.65 8.78 -5.38
CA SER A 102 4.56 9.50 -4.12
C SER A 102 3.21 9.29 -3.43
N TRP A 103 3.20 9.38 -2.10
CA TRP A 103 2.00 9.11 -1.30
C TRP A 103 0.84 10.06 -1.62
N ASP A 104 1.13 11.34 -1.84
CA ASP A 104 0.14 12.34 -2.24
C ASP A 104 -0.54 11.99 -3.58
N ALA A 105 0.22 11.45 -4.54
CA ALA A 105 -0.34 10.98 -5.81
C ALA A 105 -1.25 9.75 -5.63
N ILE A 106 -0.96 8.88 -4.65
CA ILE A 106 -1.82 7.73 -4.33
C ILE A 106 -3.11 8.20 -3.69
N THR A 107 -3.03 9.04 -2.66
CA THR A 107 -4.18 9.49 -1.87
C THR A 107 -5.10 10.45 -2.64
N ALA A 108 -4.58 11.17 -3.64
CA ALA A 108 -5.37 12.07 -4.48
C ALA A 108 -6.38 11.36 -5.38
N GLY A 109 -6.28 10.03 -5.57
CA GLY A 109 -7.10 9.32 -6.57
C GLY A 109 -6.77 9.76 -7.99
N ASN A 110 -7.66 9.48 -8.94
CA ASN A 110 -7.47 9.82 -10.36
C ASN A 110 -6.12 9.33 -10.92
N TRP A 111 -5.86 8.04 -10.71
CA TRP A 111 -4.58 7.40 -11.02
C TRP A 111 -4.30 7.25 -12.52
N ALA A 112 -5.27 7.58 -13.36
CA ALA A 112 -5.18 7.47 -14.82
C ALA A 112 -4.73 6.08 -15.30
N ASN A 113 -5.13 5.02 -14.57
CA ASN A 113 -4.77 3.61 -14.80
C ASN A 113 -3.25 3.33 -14.75
N LYS A 114 -2.47 4.13 -14.03
CA LYS A 114 -1.03 3.90 -13.83
C LYS A 114 -0.75 2.69 -12.93
N TRP A 115 -1.70 2.31 -12.07
CA TRP A 115 -1.74 1.10 -11.26
C TRP A 115 -3.20 0.68 -11.04
N ASP A 116 -3.41 -0.54 -10.55
CA ASP A 116 -4.75 -1.15 -10.43
C ASP A 116 -5.35 -0.99 -9.03
N VAL A 117 -4.51 -1.06 -8.03
CA VAL A 117 -4.87 -1.09 -6.61
C VAL A 117 -3.73 -0.51 -5.80
N SER A 118 -4.02 0.13 -4.70
CA SER A 118 -3.02 0.54 -3.71
C SER A 118 -3.06 -0.41 -2.51
N VAL A 119 -1.91 -0.97 -2.14
CA VAL A 119 -1.68 -1.73 -0.90
C VAL A 119 -0.46 -1.10 -0.24
N GLY A 120 -0.71 -0.14 0.63
CA GLY A 120 0.32 0.71 1.22
C GLY A 120 -0.21 1.37 2.50
N SER A 121 -0.86 0.57 3.37
CA SER A 121 -1.31 1.02 4.70
C SER A 121 -2.23 2.25 4.65
N MET A 122 -3.19 2.26 3.73
CA MET A 122 -4.08 3.40 3.58
C MET A 122 -5.22 3.36 4.59
N THR A 123 -5.26 4.35 5.48
CA THR A 123 -6.36 4.56 6.43
C THR A 123 -7.65 4.87 5.68
N ILE A 124 -8.72 4.17 6.04
CA ILE A 124 -10.07 4.48 5.56
C ILE A 124 -10.54 5.77 6.23
N THR A 125 -10.65 6.86 5.49
CA THR A 125 -11.26 8.12 5.95
C THR A 125 -12.45 8.50 5.09
N GLU A 126 -13.39 9.28 5.63
CA GLU A 126 -14.54 9.76 4.88
C GLU A 126 -14.15 10.57 3.63
N ASP A 127 -13.09 11.36 3.72
CA ASP A 127 -12.60 12.14 2.58
C ASP A 127 -12.02 11.24 1.48
N ARG A 128 -11.21 10.26 1.85
CA ARG A 128 -10.68 9.28 0.88
C ARG A 128 -11.78 8.45 0.25
N GLN A 129 -12.82 8.09 1.00
CA GLN A 129 -13.99 7.38 0.48
C GLN A 129 -14.80 8.14 -0.57
N LYS A 130 -14.64 9.46 -0.71
CA LYS A 130 -15.27 10.24 -1.78
C LYS A 130 -14.69 9.91 -3.15
N ILE A 131 -13.41 9.55 -3.22
CA ILE A 131 -12.65 9.37 -4.47
C ILE A 131 -12.07 7.96 -4.64
N LEU A 132 -11.99 7.18 -3.58
CA LEU A 132 -11.49 5.80 -3.56
C LEU A 132 -12.53 4.86 -2.95
N ASP A 133 -12.57 3.63 -3.45
CA ASP A 133 -13.22 2.51 -2.78
C ASP A 133 -12.19 1.71 -1.99
N PHE A 134 -12.62 1.00 -0.96
CA PHE A 134 -11.73 0.25 -0.08
C PHE A 134 -12.17 -1.22 0.02
N SER A 135 -11.20 -2.10 0.24
CA SER A 135 -11.44 -3.46 0.67
C SER A 135 -11.87 -3.52 2.14
N VAL A 136 -12.20 -4.73 2.63
CA VAL A 136 -12.16 -5.00 4.07
C VAL A 136 -10.76 -4.65 4.60
N PRO A 137 -10.64 -4.11 5.83
CA PRO A 137 -9.34 -3.84 6.43
C PRO A 137 -8.51 -5.12 6.52
N TYR A 138 -7.23 -5.05 6.16
CA TYR A 138 -6.32 -6.19 6.31
C TYR A 138 -5.49 -6.11 7.58
N TYR A 139 -5.38 -4.91 8.21
CA TYR A 139 -4.85 -4.75 9.55
C TYR A 139 -5.29 -3.42 10.18
N TYR A 140 -4.94 -3.23 11.44
CA TYR A 140 -5.27 -2.06 12.25
C TYR A 140 -4.01 -1.62 12.97
N THR A 141 -3.81 -0.30 13.16
CA THR A 141 -2.66 0.18 13.92
C THR A 141 -3.02 1.45 14.68
N PRO A 142 -2.47 1.63 15.89
CA PRO A 142 -2.55 2.93 16.55
C PRO A 142 -1.59 3.93 15.88
N ALA A 143 -2.03 5.17 15.76
CA ALA A 143 -1.16 6.30 15.51
C ALA A 143 -0.55 6.78 16.83
N VAL A 144 0.74 7.04 16.83
CA VAL A 144 1.49 7.47 18.03
C VAL A 144 2.42 8.63 17.71
N VAL A 145 2.74 9.42 18.73
CA VAL A 145 3.79 10.43 18.66
C VAL A 145 5.11 9.82 19.12
N ALA A 146 6.18 10.03 18.37
CA ALA A 146 7.55 9.78 18.80
C ALA A 146 8.30 11.09 18.94
N VAL A 147 9.08 11.23 19.99
CA VAL A 147 9.94 12.41 20.23
C VAL A 147 11.40 11.99 20.38
N ARG A 148 12.30 12.93 20.13
CA ARG A 148 13.72 12.69 20.40
C ARG A 148 13.92 12.28 21.86
N ALA A 149 14.73 11.27 22.08
CA ALA A 149 15.01 10.73 23.41
C ALA A 149 15.62 11.77 24.38
N ASP A 150 16.30 12.80 23.85
CA ASP A 150 16.92 13.88 24.59
C ASP A 150 16.02 15.12 24.75
N SER A 151 14.78 15.10 24.25
CA SER A 151 13.86 16.25 24.27
C SER A 151 13.38 16.62 25.67
N GLY A 152 13.35 15.68 26.61
CA GLY A 152 12.75 15.86 27.93
C GLY A 152 11.22 15.92 27.94
N ILE A 153 10.57 15.73 26.77
CA ILE A 153 9.11 15.74 26.63
C ILE A 153 8.56 14.38 27.06
N THR A 154 7.56 14.35 27.93
CA THR A 154 7.00 13.12 28.51
C THR A 154 5.52 12.89 28.22
N ASP A 155 4.82 13.90 27.71
CA ASP A 155 3.39 13.85 27.38
C ASP A 155 3.04 14.83 26.24
N LEU A 156 1.79 14.76 25.75
CA LEU A 156 1.31 15.61 24.66
C LEU A 156 1.28 17.09 25.03
N ALA A 157 1.09 17.44 26.31
CA ALA A 157 1.08 18.85 26.75
C ALA A 157 2.46 19.48 26.58
N GLY A 158 3.54 18.73 26.74
CA GLY A 158 4.90 19.19 26.50
C GLY A 158 5.23 19.51 25.03
N LEU A 159 4.32 19.22 24.12
CA LEU A 159 4.47 19.53 22.69
C LEU A 159 3.91 20.90 22.30
N GLU A 160 3.16 21.57 23.19
CA GLU A 160 2.59 22.90 22.89
C GLU A 160 3.68 23.89 22.43
N GLY A 161 3.48 24.50 21.26
CA GLY A 161 4.41 25.46 20.66
C GLY A 161 5.67 24.84 20.06
N GLN A 162 5.80 23.51 20.06
CA GLN A 162 6.93 22.81 19.43
C GLN A 162 6.70 22.63 17.91
N SER A 163 7.71 22.12 17.20
CA SER A 163 7.57 21.67 15.82
C SER A 163 7.55 20.14 15.79
N LEU A 164 6.61 19.57 15.04
CA LEU A 164 6.51 18.13 14.78
C LEU A 164 6.52 17.83 13.28
N CYS A 165 7.15 16.74 12.91
CA CYS A 165 7.17 16.26 11.52
C CYS A 165 6.01 15.30 11.24
N ALA A 166 5.49 15.32 10.02
CA ALA A 166 4.59 14.31 9.48
C ALA A 166 4.82 14.13 7.98
N GLY A 167 4.49 12.96 7.47
CA GLY A 167 4.45 12.72 6.02
C GLY A 167 3.31 13.48 5.37
N THR A 168 3.57 14.07 4.21
CA THR A 168 2.58 14.84 3.45
C THR A 168 1.39 13.98 3.03
N ALA A 169 0.17 14.53 3.09
CA ALA A 169 -1.10 13.89 2.73
C ALA A 169 -1.45 12.64 3.58
N THR A 170 -0.83 12.52 4.76
CA THR A 170 -1.14 11.47 5.73
C THR A 170 -2.27 11.89 6.68
N THR A 171 -2.88 10.92 7.35
CA THR A 171 -3.78 11.17 8.48
C THR A 171 -3.04 11.80 9.65
N TYR A 172 -1.74 11.60 9.76
CA TYR A 172 -0.86 12.17 10.78
C TYR A 172 -0.72 13.68 10.62
N GLU A 173 -0.45 14.16 9.38
CA GLU A 173 -0.45 15.58 9.04
C GLU A 173 -1.82 16.19 9.31
N THR A 174 -2.91 15.54 8.84
CA THR A 174 -4.29 16.02 9.06
C THR A 174 -4.60 16.16 10.56
N TRP A 175 -4.20 15.19 11.41
CA TRP A 175 -4.40 15.25 12.84
C TRP A 175 -3.62 16.41 13.48
N LEU A 176 -2.35 16.61 13.11
CA LEU A 176 -1.53 17.72 13.62
C LEU A 176 -2.08 19.09 13.21
N ASP A 177 -2.66 19.19 12.01
CA ASP A 177 -3.30 20.43 11.52
C ASP A 177 -4.72 20.63 12.06
N HIS A 178 -5.14 19.83 13.06
CA HIS A 178 -6.50 19.84 13.63
C HIS A 178 -7.61 19.60 12.59
N GLY A 179 -7.29 18.91 11.49
CA GLY A 179 -8.25 18.52 10.47
C GLY A 179 -9.17 17.39 10.95
N ASP A 180 -10.32 17.27 10.28
CA ASP A 180 -11.29 16.22 10.57
C ASP A 180 -10.89 14.91 9.88
N LEU A 181 -10.69 13.84 10.65
CA LEU A 181 -10.40 12.49 10.14
C LEU A 181 -11.68 11.68 9.83
N GLY A 182 -12.86 12.24 10.16
CA GLY A 182 -14.16 11.59 9.98
C GLY A 182 -14.44 10.48 11.00
N SER A 183 -15.65 9.94 10.95
CA SER A 183 -16.14 8.93 11.91
C SER A 183 -15.53 7.53 11.72
N THR A 184 -14.78 7.30 10.65
CA THR A 184 -14.10 6.02 10.37
C THR A 184 -12.82 5.84 11.18
N VAL A 185 -12.25 6.93 11.71
CA VAL A 185 -11.04 6.97 12.53
C VAL A 185 -11.43 7.23 13.99
N ASP A 186 -10.95 6.37 14.89
CA ASP A 186 -11.22 6.50 16.32
C ASP A 186 -10.19 7.42 16.99
N VAL A 187 -10.46 8.73 17.04
CA VAL A 187 -9.59 9.74 17.62
C VAL A 187 -9.77 9.75 19.14
N VAL A 188 -8.71 9.43 19.89
CA VAL A 188 -8.71 9.34 21.36
C VAL A 188 -7.96 10.47 22.04
N ALA A 189 -7.20 11.28 21.31
CA ALA A 189 -6.54 12.47 21.81
C ALA A 189 -6.57 13.60 20.78
N GLN A 190 -6.72 14.84 21.26
CA GLN A 190 -6.60 16.02 20.40
C GLN A 190 -5.12 16.35 20.15
N ALA A 191 -4.83 16.86 18.96
CA ALA A 191 -3.49 17.33 18.63
C ALA A 191 -3.14 18.57 19.50
N PRO A 192 -1.90 18.68 20.00
CA PRO A 192 -1.39 19.92 20.59
C PRO A 192 -1.24 20.99 19.50
N ASN A 193 -1.18 22.26 19.91
CA ASN A 193 -0.87 23.34 18.96
C ASN A 193 0.62 23.32 18.66
N VAL A 194 0.97 22.84 17.47
CA VAL A 194 2.36 22.66 17.00
C VAL A 194 2.57 23.36 15.67
N THR A 195 3.83 23.55 15.29
CA THR A 195 4.19 23.86 13.89
C THR A 195 4.44 22.55 13.17
N VAL A 196 3.65 22.25 12.14
CA VAL A 196 3.84 21.05 11.31
C VAL A 196 5.00 21.28 10.34
N VAL A 197 5.94 20.33 10.30
CA VAL A 197 7.06 20.29 9.35
C VAL A 197 6.80 19.12 8.41
N PRO A 198 6.19 19.33 7.22
CA PRO A 198 5.90 18.25 6.30
C PRO A 198 7.19 17.75 5.61
N LEU A 199 7.34 16.45 5.53
CA LEU A 199 8.30 15.76 4.66
C LEU A 199 7.56 14.83 3.70
N GLU A 200 8.24 14.23 2.74
CA GLU A 200 7.58 13.38 1.76
C GLU A 200 6.99 12.13 2.42
N THR A 201 7.72 11.51 3.36
CA THR A 201 7.29 10.32 4.09
C THR A 201 7.52 10.44 5.60
N ASP A 202 6.79 9.65 6.39
CA ASP A 202 7.00 9.57 7.85
C ASP A 202 8.38 8.98 8.18
N GLN A 203 8.90 8.09 7.33
CA GLN A 203 10.22 7.51 7.52
C GLN A 203 11.32 8.57 7.35
N GLU A 204 11.13 9.56 6.47
CA GLU A 204 12.06 10.69 6.37
C GLU A 204 12.10 11.53 7.64
N CYS A 205 10.97 11.69 8.34
CA CYS A 205 10.93 12.35 9.65
C CYS A 205 11.84 11.65 10.66
N SER A 206 11.73 10.33 10.77
CA SER A 206 12.54 9.53 11.69
C SER A 206 14.02 9.51 11.30
N GLN A 207 14.32 9.37 10.00
CA GLN A 207 15.67 9.41 9.46
C GLN A 207 16.34 10.78 9.67
N ALA A 208 15.58 11.87 9.51
CA ALA A 208 16.07 13.23 9.78
C ALA A 208 16.46 13.42 11.24
N ILE A 209 15.68 12.89 12.19
CA ILE A 209 16.05 12.87 13.62
C ILE A 209 17.33 12.05 13.85
N ALA A 210 17.41 10.86 13.27
CA ALA A 210 18.57 9.99 13.38
C ALA A 210 19.84 10.64 12.80
N ALA A 211 19.67 11.44 11.72
CA ALA A 211 20.75 12.25 11.13
C ALA A 211 21.11 13.52 11.91
N GLY A 212 20.42 13.80 13.03
CA GLY A 212 20.70 14.94 13.90
C GLY A 212 19.98 16.24 13.53
N ARG A 213 18.93 16.20 12.72
CA ARG A 213 18.09 17.37 12.41
C ARG A 213 17.37 17.87 13.68
N GLN A 214 17.31 19.21 13.87
CA GLN A 214 16.90 19.83 15.14
C GLN A 214 15.69 20.77 15.03
N ASP A 215 15.16 21.01 13.82
CA ASP A 215 14.07 21.97 13.59
C ASP A 215 12.68 21.41 13.95
N PHE A 216 12.60 20.15 14.36
CA PHE A 216 11.44 19.55 15.01
C PHE A 216 11.86 18.56 16.11
N VAL A 217 10.99 18.39 17.10
CA VAL A 217 11.29 17.59 18.31
C VAL A 217 10.83 16.15 18.21
N GLY A 218 9.96 15.84 17.24
CA GLY A 218 9.37 14.52 17.08
C GLY A 218 8.52 14.43 15.81
N TYR A 219 7.83 13.31 15.66
CA TYR A 219 6.96 13.02 14.51
C TYR A 219 5.76 12.16 14.93
N VAL A 220 4.76 12.10 14.07
CA VAL A 220 3.58 11.23 14.24
C VAL A 220 3.58 10.20 13.12
N THR A 221 3.34 8.94 13.46
CA THR A 221 3.21 7.84 12.49
C THR A 221 2.56 6.62 13.15
N SER A 222 2.46 5.53 12.43
CA SER A 222 2.02 4.23 12.94
C SER A 222 2.93 3.72 14.08
N GLU A 223 2.34 3.11 15.10
CA GLU A 223 3.09 2.50 16.20
C GLU A 223 4.10 1.47 15.71
N THR A 224 3.76 0.70 14.68
CA THR A 224 4.65 -0.31 14.08
C THR A 224 5.95 0.29 13.52
N VAL A 225 5.88 1.49 12.93
CA VAL A 225 7.05 2.24 12.44
C VAL A 225 7.90 2.73 13.59
N VAL A 226 7.27 3.32 14.63
CA VAL A 226 8.01 3.82 15.80
C VAL A 226 8.73 2.68 16.52
N ASP A 227 8.05 1.54 16.72
CA ASP A 227 8.64 0.39 17.41
C ASP A 227 9.80 -0.22 16.59
N ALA A 228 9.69 -0.26 15.25
CA ALA A 228 10.78 -0.66 14.38
C ALA A 228 11.98 0.30 14.49
N ASN A 229 11.75 1.61 14.42
CA ASN A 229 12.81 2.63 14.54
C ASN A 229 13.52 2.56 15.89
N ILE A 230 12.80 2.38 17.01
CA ILE A 230 13.40 2.19 18.33
C ILE A 230 14.26 0.92 18.36
N LYS A 231 13.76 -0.17 17.80
CA LYS A 231 14.50 -1.44 17.71
C LYS A 231 15.77 -1.33 16.87
N GLU A 232 15.76 -0.50 15.84
CA GLU A 232 16.93 -0.19 15.00
C GLU A 232 17.89 0.81 15.66
N GLY A 233 17.55 1.32 16.84
CA GLY A 233 18.42 2.21 17.61
C GLY A 233 18.30 3.69 17.25
N PHE A 234 17.21 4.10 16.60
CA PHE A 234 16.94 5.51 16.37
C PHE A 234 16.78 6.24 17.72
N PRO A 235 17.29 7.47 17.85
CA PRO A 235 17.30 8.20 19.13
C PRO A 235 15.93 8.82 19.43
N VAL A 236 14.87 8.01 19.44
CA VAL A 236 13.48 8.41 19.69
C VAL A 236 12.84 7.55 20.76
N VAL A 237 11.82 8.10 21.42
CA VAL A 237 10.96 7.40 22.37
C VAL A 237 9.49 7.63 22.00
N LYS A 238 8.67 6.60 22.18
CA LYS A 238 7.23 6.70 22.00
C LYS A 238 6.63 7.51 23.13
N LEU A 239 5.81 8.51 22.80
CA LEU A 239 5.24 9.45 23.76
C LEU A 239 3.81 9.04 24.15
N GLY A 240 3.67 8.60 25.40
CA GLY A 240 2.34 8.36 25.98
C GLY A 240 1.57 7.21 25.33
N LYS A 241 0.27 7.47 25.09
CA LYS A 241 -0.69 6.53 24.52
C LYS A 241 -0.96 6.86 23.06
N PRO A 242 -1.59 5.93 22.30
CA PRO A 242 -2.10 6.23 20.95
C PRO A 242 -2.96 7.50 20.92
N VAL A 243 -2.89 8.21 19.80
CA VAL A 243 -3.67 9.44 19.58
C VAL A 243 -4.94 9.17 18.77
N TYR A 244 -4.93 8.12 17.92
CA TYR A 244 -6.10 7.55 17.25
C TYR A 244 -5.79 6.13 16.76
N TYR A 245 -6.83 5.44 16.29
CA TYR A 245 -6.73 4.09 15.73
C TYR A 245 -7.16 4.09 14.27
N GLU A 246 -6.41 3.38 13.43
CA GLU A 246 -6.57 3.32 11.99
C GLU A 246 -7.07 1.95 11.54
N LYS A 247 -7.97 1.95 10.55
CA LYS A 247 -8.36 0.77 9.77
C LYS A 247 -7.69 0.85 8.42
N LEU A 248 -6.82 -0.07 8.09
CA LEU A 248 -5.94 0.00 6.92
C LEU A 248 -6.39 -1.01 5.88
N ALA A 249 -6.65 -0.53 4.67
CA ALA A 249 -7.26 -1.32 3.59
C ALA A 249 -6.58 -1.08 2.24
N ALA A 250 -6.79 -2.02 1.31
CA ALA A 250 -6.47 -1.79 -0.09
C ALA A 250 -7.44 -0.78 -0.69
N ALA A 251 -6.93 0.14 -1.52
CA ALA A 251 -7.71 1.20 -2.13
C ALA A 251 -7.81 1.03 -3.65
N PHE A 252 -8.96 1.43 -4.23
CA PHE A 252 -9.29 1.33 -5.64
C PHE A 252 -9.78 2.68 -6.14
N ASP A 253 -9.28 3.13 -7.29
CA ASP A 253 -9.65 4.41 -7.87
C ASP A 253 -11.06 4.39 -8.48
N LYS A 254 -11.95 5.23 -7.97
CA LYS A 254 -13.31 5.40 -8.53
C LYS A 254 -13.32 5.99 -9.94
N SER A 255 -12.24 6.67 -10.35
CA SER A 255 -12.08 7.22 -11.69
C SER A 255 -11.43 6.26 -12.68
N SER A 256 -11.20 5.00 -12.29
CA SER A 256 -10.64 3.97 -13.19
C SER A 256 -11.47 3.84 -14.46
N SER A 257 -10.81 3.69 -15.61
CA SER A 257 -11.46 3.52 -16.92
C SER A 257 -12.23 2.19 -17.05
N LEU A 258 -11.94 1.22 -16.20
CA LEU A 258 -12.63 -0.06 -16.11
C LEU A 258 -13.25 -0.21 -14.71
N PRO A 259 -14.45 -0.80 -14.60
CA PRO A 259 -15.08 -1.08 -13.30
C PRO A 259 -14.15 -1.88 -12.37
N THR A 260 -14.02 -1.45 -11.11
CA THR A 260 -13.13 -2.04 -10.10
C THR A 260 -13.85 -3.01 -9.15
N ASP A 261 -15.19 -3.05 -9.15
CA ASP A 261 -16.00 -3.81 -8.18
C ASP A 261 -15.65 -5.30 -8.13
N SER A 262 -15.43 -5.92 -9.30
CA SER A 262 -15.07 -7.35 -9.36
C SER A 262 -13.68 -7.61 -8.77
N LEU A 263 -12.72 -6.73 -8.99
CA LEU A 263 -11.39 -6.81 -8.39
C LEU A 263 -11.48 -6.63 -6.87
N ARG A 264 -12.20 -5.59 -6.41
CA ARG A 264 -12.42 -5.33 -4.98
C ARG A 264 -13.05 -6.53 -4.28
N ALA A 265 -14.09 -7.11 -4.88
CA ALA A 265 -14.75 -8.28 -4.32
C ALA A 265 -13.82 -9.51 -4.19
N GLU A 266 -12.89 -9.73 -5.14
CA GLU A 266 -11.90 -10.80 -5.02
C GLU A 266 -10.84 -10.48 -3.96
N VAL A 267 -10.39 -9.22 -3.84
CA VAL A 267 -9.46 -8.79 -2.78
C VAL A 267 -10.12 -8.95 -1.41
N ASP A 268 -11.41 -8.59 -1.26
CA ASP A 268 -12.17 -8.79 -0.02
C ASP A 268 -12.22 -10.27 0.39
N LYS A 269 -12.48 -11.17 -0.56
CA LYS A 269 -12.48 -12.63 -0.30
C LYS A 269 -11.08 -13.11 0.14
N ILE A 270 -10.02 -12.63 -0.52
CA ILE A 270 -8.65 -13.03 -0.20
C ILE A 270 -8.29 -12.56 1.21
N PHE A 271 -8.52 -11.30 1.55
CA PHE A 271 -8.21 -10.78 2.89
C PHE A 271 -9.07 -11.40 3.98
N THR A 272 -10.37 -11.62 3.72
CA THR A 272 -11.25 -12.35 4.66
C THR A 272 -10.72 -13.76 4.92
N ALA A 273 -10.37 -14.50 3.87
CA ALA A 273 -9.78 -15.83 4.02
C ALA A 273 -8.44 -15.79 4.78
N MET A 274 -7.61 -14.76 4.56
CA MET A 274 -6.34 -14.60 5.28
C MET A 274 -6.53 -14.22 6.76
N HIS A 275 -7.62 -13.53 7.11
CA HIS A 275 -8.04 -13.35 8.52
C HIS A 275 -8.46 -14.67 9.13
N ASP A 276 -9.37 -15.40 8.45
CA ASP A 276 -9.97 -16.64 8.97
C ASP A 276 -8.94 -17.76 9.18
N ASP A 277 -7.95 -17.90 8.29
CA ASP A 277 -6.93 -18.94 8.34
C ASP A 277 -5.64 -18.51 9.06
N GLY A 278 -5.57 -17.28 9.58
CA GLY A 278 -4.47 -16.75 10.38
C GLY A 278 -3.23 -16.33 9.58
N ARG A 279 -3.30 -16.29 8.25
CA ARG A 279 -2.16 -15.82 7.43
C ARG A 279 -1.80 -14.37 7.72
N LEU A 280 -2.81 -13.47 7.87
CA LEU A 280 -2.54 -12.08 8.25
C LEU A 280 -1.92 -11.96 9.63
N THR A 281 -2.41 -12.69 10.64
CA THR A 281 -1.82 -12.75 11.99
C THR A 281 -0.34 -13.19 11.93
N LYS A 282 -0.05 -14.21 11.08
CA LYS A 282 1.32 -14.68 10.91
C LYS A 282 2.23 -13.60 10.29
N LEU A 283 1.76 -12.92 9.23
CA LEU A 283 2.49 -11.82 8.59
C LEU A 283 2.69 -10.66 9.57
N SER A 284 1.64 -10.26 10.31
CA SER A 284 1.70 -9.21 11.32
C SER A 284 2.75 -9.52 12.38
N THR A 285 2.74 -10.73 12.93
CA THR A 285 3.73 -11.17 13.91
C THR A 285 5.15 -11.21 13.33
N GLN A 286 5.30 -11.62 12.06
CA GLN A 286 6.59 -11.66 11.38
C GLN A 286 7.21 -10.27 11.22
N TRP A 287 6.42 -9.29 10.78
CA TRP A 287 6.91 -7.97 10.44
C TRP A 287 6.90 -7.00 11.62
N PHE A 288 5.89 -7.07 12.47
CA PHE A 288 5.68 -6.12 13.57
C PHE A 288 6.03 -6.69 14.94
N GLY A 289 6.19 -8.02 15.05
CA GLY A 289 6.43 -8.70 16.33
C GLY A 289 5.15 -8.89 17.17
N SER A 290 4.01 -8.38 16.71
CA SER A 290 2.70 -8.45 17.38
C SER A 290 1.58 -8.60 16.35
N ASP A 291 0.40 -9.03 16.80
CA ASP A 291 -0.79 -9.17 15.95
C ASP A 291 -1.57 -7.85 15.91
N TYR A 292 -1.52 -7.18 14.77
CA TYR A 292 -2.31 -5.97 14.46
C TYR A 292 -3.48 -6.26 13.52
N THR A 293 -3.89 -7.52 13.35
CA THR A 293 -4.97 -7.89 12.42
C THR A 293 -6.35 -7.87 13.05
N GLN A 294 -6.44 -7.60 14.34
CA GLN A 294 -7.68 -7.45 15.09
C GLN A 294 -7.93 -5.99 15.39
N SER A 295 -9.18 -5.51 15.23
CA SER A 295 -9.53 -4.16 15.67
C SER A 295 -9.26 -4.02 17.17
N ALA A 296 -8.62 -2.93 17.58
CA ALA A 296 -8.67 -2.53 18.97
C ALA A 296 -10.15 -2.28 19.31
N GLY A 297 -10.72 -3.18 20.13
CA GLY A 297 -12.14 -3.20 20.48
C GLY A 297 -12.60 -1.98 21.24
#